data_c6468428f1f99cf8e10e2a9e17cc2744
#
_entry.id   c6468428f1f99cf8e10e2a9e17cc2744
#
_cell.length_a   1.000
_cell.length_b   1.000
_cell.length_c   1.000
_cell.angle_alpha   90.00
_cell.angle_beta   90.00
_cell.angle_gamma   90.00
#
_symmetry.space_group_name_H-M   'P 1'
#
loop_
_entity.id
_entity.type
_entity.pdbx_description
1 polymer ?
#
loop_
_entity_poly.entity_id
_entity_poly.type
_entity_poly.pdbx_seq_one_letter_code
_entity_poly.pdbx_strand_id
1 'polypeptide(L)'
;MKRIILSILLLFVFMVGYAQNRNASICRLGFTYDISQSKNWGKNKPVITGIIPYSSAELAGVKQGDIIEAIDGVTTTEVSPQEIAELFNPAGKNEVILTISNLAVPTKQVMVKKDCKKVNSIMEDQLASAFSMYSLETTGERTFTCPFKTVVTPDSVSFAKFKTFAFAAIDENNRKLETAINECIEKELTKKGLTLNIAQPDILIQTFYFFDKNPNFKGTNVILVDKEPTYRYNFTQSKMDSFPFLGTSAAEAEAEYLLQFGFRMIDQAFVPGRIIWECEANELLEDSYRLEEYARIHAPLMLMQYPYVKYGRNVQYKVSQKTYNYTGISYDIDRLELITDVDRNSPAYASGLRPRDVIEKINDNKMNYSAEEFTAGYKNFISKTMKYRDPKTRFTDANGFKRCMFWDTFKYSQVADALQSSGNVGAFSYLYYYAPYVNPAGNNACTFEVKRGKNKMEYIVRPTIRREVTVEIK
;
A
#
# COMPACT_ATOMS: atom_id res chain seq x y z
N MET A 1 36.71 -6.66 -13.61
CA MET A 1 36.10 -6.75 -14.96
C MET A 1 35.43 -8.10 -15.25
N LYS A 2 36.05 -9.26 -15.04
CA LYS A 2 35.41 -10.59 -15.34
C LYS A 2 34.13 -10.90 -14.55
N ARG A 3 33.97 -10.42 -13.30
CA ARG A 3 32.75 -10.67 -12.49
C ARG A 3 31.55 -9.82 -12.93
N ILE A 4 31.77 -8.63 -13.47
CA ILE A 4 30.70 -7.75 -13.97
C ILE A 4 30.14 -8.27 -15.29
N ILE A 5 31.00 -8.83 -16.16
CA ILE A 5 30.57 -9.41 -17.43
C ILE A 5 29.71 -10.66 -17.20
N LEU A 6 30.03 -11.46 -16.18
CA LEU A 6 29.24 -12.66 -15.85
C LEU A 6 27.84 -12.29 -15.31
N SER A 7 27.72 -11.21 -14.52
CA SER A 7 26.44 -10.73 -14.02
C SER A 7 25.54 -10.16 -15.12
N ILE A 8 26.14 -9.49 -16.12
CA ILE A 8 25.40 -8.97 -17.28
C ILE A 8 24.96 -10.11 -18.20
N LEU A 9 25.78 -11.14 -18.37
CA LEU A 9 25.41 -12.33 -19.17
C LEU A 9 24.27 -13.14 -18.50
N LEU A 10 24.28 -13.25 -17.16
CA LEU A 10 23.17 -13.89 -16.43
C LEU A 10 21.85 -13.10 -16.54
N LEU A 11 21.91 -11.76 -16.51
CA LEU A 11 20.71 -10.94 -16.75
C LEU A 11 20.17 -11.09 -18.19
N PHE A 12 21.06 -11.20 -19.19
CA PHE A 12 20.65 -11.41 -20.59
C PHE A 12 20.05 -12.81 -20.81
N VAL A 13 20.57 -13.85 -20.15
CA VAL A 13 20.02 -15.21 -20.24
C VAL A 13 18.63 -15.27 -19.60
N PHE A 14 18.38 -14.54 -18.51
CA PHE A 14 17.04 -14.43 -17.93
C PHE A 14 16.07 -13.69 -18.85
N MET A 15 16.49 -12.62 -19.53
CA MET A 15 15.64 -11.90 -20.48
C MET A 15 15.31 -12.71 -21.75
N VAL A 16 16.24 -13.48 -22.26
CA VAL A 16 16.01 -14.31 -23.47
C VAL A 16 15.13 -15.52 -23.17
N GLY A 17 15.18 -16.06 -21.94
CA GLY A 17 14.28 -17.15 -21.50
C GLY A 17 12.82 -16.73 -21.37
N TYR A 18 12.54 -15.47 -21.03
CA TYR A 18 11.17 -14.94 -20.93
C TYR A 18 10.51 -14.66 -22.29
N ALA A 19 11.30 -14.46 -23.35
CA ALA A 19 10.77 -14.15 -24.69
C ALA A 19 10.14 -15.34 -25.43
N GLN A 20 10.31 -16.57 -24.97
CA GLN A 20 9.90 -17.77 -25.73
C GLN A 20 8.52 -18.35 -25.40
N ASN A 21 7.84 -17.94 -24.34
CA ASN A 21 6.53 -18.51 -24.00
C ASN A 21 5.43 -17.47 -23.80
N ARG A 22 4.98 -16.88 -24.92
CA ARG A 22 3.87 -15.87 -24.92
C ARG A 22 2.54 -16.38 -24.35
N ASN A 23 2.40 -17.67 -24.13
CA ASN A 23 1.24 -18.30 -23.51
C ASN A 23 1.41 -18.55 -22.00
N ALA A 24 2.58 -18.28 -21.44
CA ALA A 24 2.80 -18.41 -20.01
C ALA A 24 1.92 -17.39 -19.24
N SER A 25 1.41 -17.80 -18.09
CA SER A 25 0.64 -16.96 -17.20
C SER A 25 1.34 -16.85 -15.85
N ILE A 26 1.32 -15.64 -15.28
CA ILE A 26 1.72 -15.39 -13.91
C ILE A 26 0.46 -15.34 -13.07
N CYS A 27 0.40 -16.19 -12.05
CA CYS A 27 -0.73 -16.29 -11.15
C CYS A 27 -0.36 -15.69 -9.78
N ARG A 28 -1.28 -14.95 -9.18
CA ARG A 28 -1.12 -14.35 -7.86
C ARG A 28 -2.34 -14.66 -7.00
N LEU A 29 -2.13 -14.82 -5.71
CA LEU A 29 -3.21 -14.99 -4.72
C LEU A 29 -3.64 -13.66 -4.10
N GLY A 30 -2.78 -12.64 -4.19
CA GLY A 30 -3.11 -11.29 -3.72
C GLY A 30 -2.69 -11.00 -2.28
N PHE A 31 -1.73 -11.73 -1.75
CA PHE A 31 -1.11 -11.46 -0.45
C PHE A 31 0.40 -11.69 -0.46
N THR A 32 1.07 -11.15 0.53
CA THR A 32 2.46 -11.46 0.87
C THR A 32 2.51 -12.17 2.22
N TYR A 33 3.53 -12.98 2.44
CA TYR A 33 3.71 -13.69 3.69
C TYR A 33 5.19 -13.81 4.06
N ASP A 34 5.45 -14.01 5.35
CA ASP A 34 6.74 -14.38 5.89
C ASP A 34 6.60 -15.66 6.71
N ILE A 35 7.64 -16.48 6.79
CA ILE A 35 7.71 -17.58 7.77
C ILE A 35 8.06 -16.95 9.12
N SER A 36 7.12 -17.00 10.05
CA SER A 36 7.25 -16.32 11.33
C SER A 36 8.35 -16.92 12.19
N GLN A 37 9.21 -16.08 12.72
CA GLN A 37 10.17 -16.43 13.76
C GLN A 37 9.63 -16.11 15.17
N SER A 38 8.48 -15.46 15.28
CA SER A 38 7.87 -15.10 16.55
C SER A 38 7.31 -16.32 17.27
N LYS A 39 7.79 -16.58 18.48
CA LYS A 39 7.26 -17.64 19.34
C LYS A 39 5.82 -17.35 19.80
N ASN A 40 5.43 -16.10 19.80
CA ASN A 40 4.13 -15.61 20.25
C ASN A 40 3.06 -15.64 19.17
N TRP A 41 3.49 -15.75 17.89
CA TRP A 41 2.57 -15.68 16.76
C TRP A 41 3.06 -16.49 15.56
N GLY A 42 2.45 -17.64 15.32
CA GLY A 42 2.66 -18.46 14.13
C GLY A 42 4.09 -18.96 13.92
N LYS A 43 4.82 -19.31 14.99
CA LYS A 43 6.22 -19.80 14.87
C LYS A 43 6.36 -20.90 13.84
N ASN A 44 7.29 -20.72 12.90
CA ASN A 44 7.59 -21.60 11.76
C ASN A 44 6.42 -21.80 10.77
N LYS A 45 5.38 -20.97 10.84
CA LYS A 45 4.25 -20.97 9.90
C LYS A 45 4.26 -19.71 9.03
N PRO A 46 3.64 -19.75 7.83
CA PRO A 46 3.43 -18.56 7.05
C PRO A 46 2.46 -17.61 7.79
N VAL A 47 2.84 -16.37 7.93
CA VAL A 47 2.01 -15.28 8.46
C VAL A 47 1.83 -14.24 7.37
N ILE A 48 0.60 -13.84 7.14
CA ILE A 48 0.26 -12.82 6.14
C ILE A 48 0.82 -11.47 6.56
N THR A 49 1.70 -10.90 5.75
CA THR A 49 2.36 -9.61 6.02
C THR A 49 1.75 -8.46 5.24
N GLY A 50 1.02 -8.74 4.17
CA GLY A 50 0.35 -7.72 3.36
C GLY A 50 -0.75 -8.30 2.50
N ILE A 51 -1.77 -7.49 2.22
CA ILE A 51 -2.89 -7.81 1.32
C ILE A 51 -2.87 -6.80 0.18
N ILE A 52 -2.99 -7.31 -1.04
CA ILE A 52 -3.12 -6.47 -2.23
C ILE A 52 -4.60 -6.03 -2.33
N PRO A 53 -4.89 -4.73 -2.38
CA PRO A 53 -6.25 -4.24 -2.52
C PRO A 53 -6.97 -4.80 -3.76
N TYR A 54 -8.27 -5.06 -3.62
CA TYR A 54 -9.14 -5.65 -4.65
C TYR A 54 -8.74 -7.04 -5.13
N SER A 55 -7.82 -7.70 -4.44
CA SER A 55 -7.38 -9.05 -4.78
C SER A 55 -8.35 -10.12 -4.32
N SER A 56 -8.16 -11.32 -4.86
CA SER A 56 -8.91 -12.50 -4.45
C SER A 56 -8.73 -12.83 -2.96
N ALA A 57 -7.55 -12.59 -2.39
CA ALA A 57 -7.31 -12.77 -0.96
C ALA A 57 -8.14 -11.81 -0.11
N GLU A 58 -8.18 -10.51 -0.47
CA GLU A 58 -9.01 -9.53 0.23
C GLU A 58 -10.49 -9.91 0.16
N LEU A 59 -10.99 -10.26 -1.03
CA LEU A 59 -12.37 -10.70 -1.24
C LEU A 59 -12.73 -11.97 -0.48
N ALA A 60 -11.78 -12.89 -0.30
CA ALA A 60 -11.94 -14.09 0.51
C ALA A 60 -11.88 -13.80 2.03
N GLY A 61 -11.59 -12.56 2.43
CA GLY A 61 -11.51 -12.14 3.83
C GLY A 61 -10.23 -12.57 4.54
N VAL A 62 -9.13 -12.78 3.79
CA VAL A 62 -7.76 -12.91 4.34
C VAL A 62 -7.32 -11.56 4.87
N LYS A 63 -6.66 -11.54 6.02
CA LYS A 63 -6.22 -10.32 6.70
C LYS A 63 -4.73 -10.38 7.02
N GLN A 64 -4.12 -9.21 7.12
CA GLN A 64 -2.77 -9.10 7.65
C GLN A 64 -2.72 -9.65 9.08
N GLY A 65 -1.68 -10.42 9.39
CA GLY A 65 -1.52 -11.12 10.66
C GLY A 65 -2.16 -12.52 10.70
N ASP A 66 -2.92 -12.94 9.68
CA ASP A 66 -3.44 -14.31 9.61
C ASP A 66 -2.28 -15.31 9.58
N ILE A 67 -2.38 -16.36 10.40
CA ILE A 67 -1.49 -17.52 10.39
C ILE A 67 -2.10 -18.54 9.44
N ILE A 68 -1.34 -19.03 8.48
CA ILE A 68 -1.77 -20.11 7.60
C ILE A 68 -1.39 -21.43 8.24
N GLU A 69 -2.40 -22.14 8.76
CA GLU A 69 -2.26 -23.42 9.44
C GLU A 69 -2.11 -24.57 8.45
N ALA A 70 -2.86 -24.53 7.35
CA ALA A 70 -2.80 -25.54 6.28
C ALA A 70 -3.11 -24.93 4.91
N ILE A 71 -2.60 -25.54 3.85
CA ILE A 71 -2.82 -25.19 2.45
C ILE A 71 -3.32 -26.45 1.73
N ASP A 72 -4.53 -26.40 1.16
CA ASP A 72 -5.19 -27.57 0.54
C ASP A 72 -5.20 -28.81 1.45
N GLY A 73 -5.32 -28.63 2.76
CA GLY A 73 -5.30 -29.67 3.77
C GLY A 73 -3.92 -30.13 4.24
N VAL A 74 -2.83 -29.64 3.62
CA VAL A 74 -1.46 -29.92 4.04
C VAL A 74 -1.04 -28.96 5.15
N THR A 75 -0.68 -29.47 6.32
CA THR A 75 -0.27 -28.69 7.49
C THR A 75 1.08 -28.00 7.23
N THR A 76 1.14 -26.67 7.44
CA THR A 76 2.31 -25.87 7.09
C THR A 76 3.54 -26.09 7.97
N THR A 77 3.38 -26.69 9.15
CA THR A 77 4.50 -27.06 10.04
C THR A 77 5.22 -28.35 9.63
N GLU A 78 4.64 -29.12 8.73
CA GLU A 78 5.15 -30.43 8.30
C GLU A 78 5.97 -30.36 7.01
N VAL A 79 6.05 -29.19 6.40
CA VAL A 79 6.67 -28.96 5.09
C VAL A 79 7.71 -27.84 5.15
N SER A 80 8.67 -27.91 4.24
CA SER A 80 9.72 -26.89 4.12
C SER A 80 9.18 -25.55 3.54
N PRO A 81 9.88 -24.42 3.71
CA PRO A 81 9.51 -23.16 3.08
C PRO A 81 9.38 -23.22 1.55
N GLN A 82 10.17 -24.06 0.89
CA GLN A 82 10.10 -24.27 -0.56
C GLN A 82 8.78 -24.99 -0.94
N GLU A 83 8.45 -26.06 -0.22
CA GLU A 83 7.20 -26.78 -0.42
C GLU A 83 5.98 -25.92 -0.11
N ILE A 84 6.05 -25.03 0.90
CA ILE A 84 5.00 -24.03 1.16
C ILE A 84 4.77 -23.13 -0.06
N ALA A 85 5.85 -22.65 -0.69
CA ALA A 85 5.75 -21.81 -1.89
C ALA A 85 5.10 -22.57 -3.08
N GLU A 86 5.40 -23.85 -3.21
CA GLU A 86 4.79 -24.74 -4.23
C GLU A 86 3.31 -24.99 -3.94
N LEU A 87 2.94 -25.21 -2.67
CA LEU A 87 1.55 -25.38 -2.26
C LEU A 87 0.68 -24.15 -2.55
N PHE A 88 1.25 -22.94 -2.48
CA PHE A 88 0.53 -21.73 -2.88
C PHE A 88 0.27 -21.63 -4.39
N ASN A 89 1.06 -22.33 -5.19
CA ASN A 89 0.92 -22.27 -6.64
C ASN A 89 0.89 -23.66 -7.30
N PRO A 90 -0.02 -24.55 -6.90
CA PRO A 90 -0.09 -25.89 -7.48
C PRO A 90 -0.45 -25.81 -8.97
N ALA A 91 0.26 -26.59 -9.78
CA ALA A 91 0.01 -26.67 -11.21
C ALA A 91 -1.43 -27.15 -11.50
N GLY A 92 -2.09 -26.53 -12.47
CA GLY A 92 -3.41 -26.95 -12.94
C GLY A 92 -4.59 -26.60 -12.02
N LYS A 93 -4.37 -26.02 -10.83
CA LYS A 93 -5.46 -25.53 -9.96
C LYS A 93 -5.63 -24.02 -10.08
N ASN A 94 -6.87 -23.55 -10.15
CA ASN A 94 -7.21 -22.13 -10.23
C ASN A 94 -7.52 -21.48 -8.87
N GLU A 95 -7.50 -22.27 -7.80
CA GLU A 95 -7.80 -21.85 -6.43
C GLU A 95 -7.01 -22.65 -5.42
N VAL A 96 -6.88 -22.09 -4.23
CA VAL A 96 -6.19 -22.71 -3.08
C VAL A 96 -7.09 -22.54 -1.86
N ILE A 97 -7.23 -23.60 -1.08
CA ILE A 97 -7.97 -23.56 0.19
C ILE A 97 -6.96 -23.33 1.32
N LEU A 98 -7.10 -22.20 1.99
CA LEU A 98 -6.28 -21.85 3.14
C LEU A 98 -7.06 -22.11 4.43
N THR A 99 -6.46 -22.86 5.37
CA THR A 99 -6.92 -22.89 6.75
C THR A 99 -6.15 -21.83 7.52
N ILE A 100 -6.86 -20.81 8.01
CA ILE A 100 -6.26 -19.65 8.67
C ILE A 100 -6.78 -19.45 10.09
N SER A 101 -5.92 -18.94 10.95
CA SER A 101 -6.25 -18.48 12.30
C SER A 101 -5.78 -17.05 12.52
N ASN A 102 -6.48 -16.29 13.37
CA ASN A 102 -6.13 -14.90 13.71
C ASN A 102 -6.58 -14.57 15.13
N LEU A 103 -6.29 -13.34 15.58
CA LEU A 103 -6.76 -12.80 16.87
C LEU A 103 -8.27 -12.95 17.01
N ALA A 104 -8.69 -13.47 18.15
CA ALA A 104 -10.11 -13.60 18.54
C ALA A 104 -11.02 -14.35 17.55
N VAL A 105 -10.50 -14.78 16.41
CA VAL A 105 -11.26 -15.45 15.35
C VAL A 105 -10.96 -16.95 15.37
N PRO A 106 -12.00 -17.81 15.38
CA PRO A 106 -11.79 -19.25 15.25
C PRO A 106 -11.08 -19.59 13.92
N THR A 107 -10.35 -20.70 13.93
CA THR A 107 -9.77 -21.26 12.70
C THR A 107 -10.87 -21.45 11.65
N LYS A 108 -10.65 -20.91 10.45
CA LYS A 108 -11.58 -21.00 9.33
C LYS A 108 -10.88 -21.40 8.04
N GLN A 109 -11.64 -21.96 7.12
CA GLN A 109 -11.19 -22.20 5.76
C GLN A 109 -11.67 -21.09 4.85
N VAL A 110 -10.77 -20.63 3.99
CA VAL A 110 -11.07 -19.63 2.95
C VAL A 110 -10.54 -20.15 1.61
N MET A 111 -11.32 -19.97 0.56
CA MET A 111 -10.92 -20.30 -0.79
C MET A 111 -10.44 -19.04 -1.50
N VAL A 112 -9.18 -19.05 -1.90
CA VAL A 112 -8.52 -17.94 -2.59
C VAL A 112 -8.32 -18.32 -4.05
N LYS A 113 -8.93 -17.58 -4.98
CA LYS A 113 -8.76 -17.81 -6.40
C LYS A 113 -7.46 -17.19 -6.89
N LYS A 114 -6.79 -17.84 -7.83
CA LYS A 114 -5.64 -17.28 -8.49
C LYS A 114 -6.06 -16.24 -9.52
N ASP A 115 -5.46 -15.08 -9.49
CA ASP A 115 -5.51 -14.12 -10.58
C ASP A 115 -4.35 -14.39 -11.54
N CYS A 116 -4.65 -15.02 -12.65
CA CYS A 116 -3.65 -15.44 -13.64
C CYS A 116 -3.73 -14.54 -14.87
N LYS A 117 -2.68 -13.77 -15.12
CA LYS A 117 -2.55 -12.91 -16.29
C LYS A 117 -1.45 -13.44 -17.21
N LYS A 118 -1.62 -13.29 -18.51
CA LYS A 118 -0.59 -13.65 -19.49
C LYS A 118 0.67 -12.81 -19.26
N VAL A 119 1.84 -13.40 -19.47
CA VAL A 119 3.14 -12.73 -19.26
C VAL A 119 3.27 -11.47 -20.10
N ASN A 120 2.69 -11.47 -21.30
CA ASN A 120 2.69 -10.31 -22.20
C ASN A 120 1.53 -9.33 -21.97
N SER A 121 0.76 -9.50 -20.90
CA SER A 121 -0.32 -8.58 -20.55
C SER A 121 0.16 -7.44 -19.67
N ILE A 122 -0.36 -6.24 -19.94
CA ILE A 122 -0.22 -5.07 -19.07
C ILE A 122 -1.62 -4.64 -18.59
N MET A 123 -1.76 -4.44 -17.29
CA MET A 123 -3.01 -4.06 -16.66
C MET A 123 -3.12 -2.55 -16.48
N GLU A 124 -4.33 -2.07 -16.29
CA GLU A 124 -4.62 -0.63 -16.12
C GLU A 124 -3.89 -0.01 -14.92
N ASP A 125 -3.76 -0.74 -13.81
CA ASP A 125 -3.00 -0.28 -12.64
C ASP A 125 -1.51 -0.12 -12.94
N GLN A 126 -0.95 -0.99 -13.78
CA GLN A 126 0.44 -0.90 -14.21
C GLN A 126 0.65 0.28 -15.17
N LEU A 127 -0.27 0.48 -16.12
CA LEU A 127 -0.26 1.64 -17.00
C LEU A 127 -0.40 2.94 -16.20
N ALA A 128 -1.35 3.01 -15.28
CA ALA A 128 -1.55 4.17 -14.44
C ALA A 128 -0.34 4.47 -13.53
N SER A 129 0.33 3.43 -12.99
CA SER A 129 1.52 3.59 -12.16
C SER A 129 2.74 4.05 -12.95
N ALA A 130 2.95 3.45 -14.13
CA ALA A 130 4.08 3.80 -15.00
C ALA A 130 3.96 5.22 -15.56
N PHE A 131 2.74 5.71 -15.76
CA PHE A 131 2.43 6.97 -16.43
C PHE A 131 1.64 7.92 -15.55
N SER A 132 1.89 7.90 -14.24
CA SER A 132 1.20 8.79 -13.31
C SER A 132 1.43 10.26 -13.64
N MET A 133 0.35 10.94 -14.00
CA MET A 133 0.33 12.39 -14.22
C MET A 133 0.02 13.16 -12.94
N TYR A 134 -0.22 12.45 -11.85
CA TYR A 134 -0.66 13.00 -10.59
C TYR A 134 0.48 13.44 -9.71
N SER A 135 0.12 14.14 -8.68
CA SER A 135 0.99 14.39 -7.56
C SER A 135 1.41 13.07 -6.91
N LEU A 136 2.57 13.06 -6.25
CA LEU A 136 3.04 11.94 -5.46
C LEU A 136 2.08 11.56 -4.32
N GLU A 137 1.14 12.43 -3.97
CA GLU A 137 0.13 12.18 -2.93
C GLU A 137 -0.97 11.22 -3.39
N THR A 138 -1.33 11.25 -4.68
CA THR A 138 -2.39 10.39 -5.23
C THR A 138 -1.85 9.13 -5.89
N THR A 139 -0.61 9.17 -6.36
CA THR A 139 0.05 8.02 -6.98
C THR A 139 1.54 8.10 -6.70
N GLY A 140 2.11 7.03 -6.20
CA GLY A 140 3.55 6.98 -5.94
C GLY A 140 3.92 5.96 -4.88
N GLU A 141 5.18 5.94 -4.59
CA GLU A 141 5.78 5.06 -3.60
C GLU A 141 6.68 5.89 -2.68
N ARG A 142 6.52 5.72 -1.38
CA ARG A 142 7.37 6.37 -0.37
C ARG A 142 7.78 5.38 0.70
N THR A 143 9.01 5.51 1.14
CA THR A 143 9.53 4.78 2.30
C THR A 143 9.88 5.80 3.37
N PHE A 144 9.51 5.52 4.60
CA PHE A 144 9.87 6.33 5.76
C PHE A 144 10.20 5.44 6.95
N THR A 145 10.96 5.96 7.88
CA THR A 145 11.36 5.27 9.12
C THR A 145 10.64 5.89 10.29
N CYS A 146 10.01 5.06 11.13
CA CYS A 146 9.47 5.47 12.41
C CYS A 146 10.39 4.96 13.53
N PRO A 147 10.72 5.78 14.53
CA PRO A 147 11.57 5.41 15.64
C PRO A 147 10.82 4.55 16.67
N PHE A 148 10.02 3.59 16.21
CA PHE A 148 9.28 2.70 17.08
C PHE A 148 10.20 1.66 17.66
N LYS A 149 10.02 1.43 18.98
CA LYS A 149 10.60 0.32 19.71
C LYS A 149 9.46 -0.57 20.20
N THR A 150 9.41 -1.78 19.70
CA THR A 150 8.39 -2.76 20.07
C THR A 150 9.01 -3.91 20.85
N VAL A 151 8.43 -4.22 21.99
CA VAL A 151 8.87 -5.29 22.90
C VAL A 151 7.72 -6.26 23.13
N VAL A 152 8.02 -7.53 22.97
CA VAL A 152 7.10 -8.65 23.27
C VAL A 152 7.72 -9.49 24.35
N THR A 153 7.04 -9.66 25.48
CA THR A 153 7.49 -10.48 26.61
C THR A 153 6.31 -11.17 27.28
N PRO A 154 6.48 -12.39 27.76
CA PRO A 154 7.51 -13.38 27.50
C PRO A 154 7.18 -14.31 26.34
N ASP A 155 8.14 -15.14 25.90
CA ASP A 155 7.99 -16.13 24.80
C ASP A 155 6.85 -17.14 24.98
N SER A 156 6.40 -17.34 26.21
CA SER A 156 5.30 -18.28 26.56
C SER A 156 3.90 -17.74 26.30
N VAL A 157 3.77 -16.47 25.93
CA VAL A 157 2.45 -15.86 25.67
C VAL A 157 2.02 -16.17 24.24
N SER A 158 0.87 -16.79 24.09
CA SER A 158 0.17 -16.88 22.80
C SER A 158 -0.85 -15.76 22.70
N PHE A 159 -0.71 -14.88 21.73
CA PHE A 159 -1.65 -13.77 21.52
C PHE A 159 -3.05 -14.24 21.07
N ALA A 160 -3.15 -15.43 20.49
CA ALA A 160 -4.42 -16.00 20.03
C ALA A 160 -5.44 -16.23 21.14
N LYS A 161 -4.98 -16.30 22.40
CA LYS A 161 -5.89 -16.45 23.56
C LYS A 161 -6.70 -15.19 23.90
N PHE A 162 -6.18 -14.00 23.56
CA PHE A 162 -6.80 -12.73 23.91
C PHE A 162 -7.91 -12.37 22.94
N LYS A 163 -9.09 -12.05 23.47
CA LYS A 163 -10.28 -11.69 22.70
C LYS A 163 -10.84 -10.33 23.06
N THR A 164 -10.59 -9.91 24.30
CA THR A 164 -11.18 -8.70 24.85
C THR A 164 -10.12 -7.78 25.43
N PHE A 165 -10.41 -6.48 25.40
CA PHE A 165 -9.54 -5.47 26.00
C PHE A 165 -10.34 -4.38 26.71
N ALA A 166 -9.66 -3.65 27.59
CA ALA A 166 -10.13 -2.37 28.15
C ALA A 166 -8.95 -1.42 28.26
N PHE A 167 -9.24 -0.15 28.54
CA PHE A 167 -8.22 0.86 28.81
C PHE A 167 -8.05 1.05 30.32
N ALA A 168 -6.83 1.40 30.72
CA ALA A 168 -6.54 1.84 32.07
C ALA A 168 -7.31 3.14 32.39
N ALA A 169 -7.41 3.48 33.68
CA ALA A 169 -8.07 4.70 34.11
C ALA A 169 -7.44 5.93 33.45
N ILE A 170 -8.29 6.83 32.98
CA ILE A 170 -7.91 8.08 32.30
C ILE A 170 -7.45 9.10 33.35
N ASP A 171 -6.37 9.84 33.06
CA ASP A 171 -6.04 11.05 33.79
C ASP A 171 -7.07 12.13 33.51
N GLU A 172 -7.81 12.54 34.55
CA GLU A 172 -8.88 13.53 34.44
C GLU A 172 -8.39 14.88 33.91
N ASN A 173 -7.13 15.25 34.19
CA ASN A 173 -6.54 16.50 33.70
C ASN A 173 -6.30 16.46 32.19
N ASN A 174 -6.11 15.27 31.63
CA ASN A 174 -5.86 15.02 30.21
C ASN A 174 -7.00 14.23 29.53
N ARG A 175 -8.17 14.18 30.12
CA ARG A 175 -9.32 13.36 29.67
C ARG A 175 -9.55 13.44 28.17
N LYS A 176 -9.58 14.65 27.61
CA LYS A 176 -9.85 14.86 26.19
C LYS A 176 -8.79 14.22 25.29
N LEU A 177 -7.52 14.37 25.66
CA LEU A 177 -6.38 13.80 24.94
C LEU A 177 -6.41 12.27 25.01
N GLU A 178 -6.54 11.72 26.22
CA GLU A 178 -6.52 10.26 26.42
C GLU A 178 -7.72 9.57 25.77
N THR A 179 -8.91 10.19 25.84
CA THR A 179 -10.07 9.69 25.11
C THR A 179 -9.80 9.60 23.61
N ALA A 180 -9.24 10.65 23.00
CA ALA A 180 -8.93 10.64 21.57
C ALA A 180 -7.87 9.58 21.21
N ILE A 181 -6.88 9.37 22.06
CA ILE A 181 -5.86 8.32 21.88
C ILE A 181 -6.52 6.93 21.97
N ASN A 182 -7.33 6.70 23.00
CA ASN A 182 -8.01 5.43 23.22
C ASN A 182 -8.94 5.07 22.06
N GLU A 183 -9.69 6.04 21.53
CA GLU A 183 -10.55 5.85 20.35
C GLU A 183 -9.75 5.40 19.11
N CYS A 184 -8.55 5.95 18.91
CA CYS A 184 -7.67 5.53 17.81
C CYS A 184 -7.23 4.07 17.98
N ILE A 185 -6.82 3.68 19.19
CA ILE A 185 -6.35 2.32 19.50
C ILE A 185 -7.53 1.33 19.42
N GLU A 186 -8.69 1.67 19.98
CA GLU A 186 -9.90 0.86 19.92
C GLU A 186 -10.29 0.52 18.50
N LYS A 187 -10.32 1.53 17.61
CA LYS A 187 -10.64 1.34 16.20
C LYS A 187 -9.73 0.32 15.52
N GLU A 188 -8.43 0.38 15.79
CA GLU A 188 -7.47 -0.53 15.15
C GLU A 188 -7.55 -1.95 15.75
N LEU A 189 -7.73 -2.09 17.06
CA LEU A 189 -7.89 -3.40 17.70
C LEU A 189 -9.20 -4.08 17.31
N THR A 190 -10.28 -3.32 17.17
CA THR A 190 -11.58 -3.84 16.70
C THR A 190 -11.47 -4.35 15.25
N LYS A 191 -10.75 -3.65 14.36
CA LYS A 191 -10.45 -4.15 13.00
C LYS A 191 -9.72 -5.50 13.03
N LYS A 192 -8.88 -5.72 14.05
CA LYS A 192 -8.14 -6.98 14.26
C LYS A 192 -9.00 -8.07 14.89
N GLY A 193 -10.23 -7.76 15.33
CA GLY A 193 -11.20 -8.73 15.86
C GLY A 193 -11.27 -8.80 17.39
N LEU A 194 -10.56 -7.91 18.11
CA LEU A 194 -10.73 -7.79 19.55
C LEU A 194 -11.98 -6.97 19.90
N THR A 195 -12.56 -7.22 21.05
CA THR A 195 -13.79 -6.55 21.52
C THR A 195 -13.52 -5.79 22.80
N LEU A 196 -14.03 -4.55 22.90
CA LEU A 196 -13.97 -3.78 24.13
C LEU A 196 -14.87 -4.45 25.20
N ASN A 197 -14.29 -4.74 26.37
CA ASN A 197 -14.99 -5.30 27.52
C ASN A 197 -14.44 -4.68 28.81
N ILE A 198 -15.14 -3.69 29.32
CA ILE A 198 -14.69 -2.95 30.50
C ILE A 198 -14.78 -3.79 31.78
N ALA A 199 -15.74 -4.73 31.87
CA ALA A 199 -15.99 -5.48 33.09
C ALA A 199 -14.96 -6.58 33.35
N GLN A 200 -14.57 -7.33 32.31
CA GLN A 200 -13.64 -8.44 32.40
C GLN A 200 -12.77 -8.51 31.12
N PRO A 201 -11.80 -7.62 30.98
CA PRO A 201 -10.91 -7.65 29.82
C PRO A 201 -9.83 -8.73 29.97
N ASP A 202 -9.46 -9.37 28.88
CA ASP A 202 -8.26 -10.22 28.83
C ASP A 202 -7.00 -9.35 28.92
N ILE A 203 -7.04 -8.18 28.30
CA ILE A 203 -5.93 -7.23 28.18
C ILE A 203 -6.34 -5.87 28.70
N LEU A 204 -5.52 -5.27 29.54
CA LEU A 204 -5.61 -3.86 29.88
C LEU A 204 -4.60 -3.08 29.06
N ILE A 205 -5.05 -2.00 28.41
CA ILE A 205 -4.19 -1.10 27.62
C ILE A 205 -3.90 0.14 28.44
N GLN A 206 -2.62 0.41 28.63
CA GLN A 206 -2.14 1.61 29.28
C GLN A 206 -1.35 2.46 28.31
N THR A 207 -1.83 3.66 28.03
CA THR A 207 -1.13 4.67 27.23
C THR A 207 -0.17 5.45 28.11
N PHE A 208 0.93 5.88 27.52
CA PHE A 208 1.86 6.83 28.12
C PHE A 208 2.35 7.79 27.05
N TYR A 209 2.56 9.02 27.47
CA TYR A 209 2.97 10.10 26.55
C TYR A 209 3.71 11.20 27.30
N PHE A 210 4.55 11.89 26.56
CA PHE A 210 5.26 13.08 27.02
C PHE A 210 5.45 14.03 25.85
N PHE A 211 5.21 15.29 26.07
CA PHE A 211 5.49 16.34 25.08
C PHE A 211 5.91 17.59 25.82
N ASP A 212 7.14 18.07 25.59
CA ASP A 212 7.67 19.28 26.22
C ASP A 212 8.80 19.87 25.39
N LYS A 213 9.22 21.08 25.78
CA LYS A 213 10.40 21.70 25.21
C LYS A 213 11.66 20.89 25.54
N ASN A 214 12.53 20.79 24.55
CA ASN A 214 13.80 20.12 24.71
C ASN A 214 14.76 20.96 25.58
N PRO A 215 15.19 20.49 26.75
CA PRO A 215 16.12 21.25 27.61
C PRO A 215 17.50 21.43 27.00
N ASN A 216 17.86 20.63 25.99
CA ASN A 216 19.14 20.70 25.30
C ASN A 216 19.09 21.61 24.04
N PHE A 217 17.96 22.24 23.77
CA PHE A 217 17.78 23.10 22.61
C PHE A 217 18.73 24.33 22.68
N LYS A 218 19.57 24.48 21.68
CA LYS A 218 20.53 25.56 21.55
C LYS A 218 20.21 26.61 20.50
N GLY A 219 19.02 26.50 19.94
CA GLY A 219 18.57 27.31 18.82
C GLY A 219 18.89 26.66 17.46
N THR A 220 18.09 26.99 16.48
CA THR A 220 18.29 26.55 15.11
C THR A 220 19.34 27.43 14.45
N ASN A 221 20.52 26.93 14.22
CA ASN A 221 21.50 27.53 13.30
C ASN A 221 21.05 27.22 11.86
N VAL A 222 19.84 27.63 11.51
CA VAL A 222 19.29 27.32 10.20
C VAL A 222 19.83 28.31 9.18
N ILE A 223 20.84 27.88 8.47
CA ILE A 223 20.87 28.19 7.05
C ILE A 223 19.69 27.36 6.50
N LEU A 224 18.65 28.07 6.08
CA LEU A 224 17.49 27.48 5.38
C LEU A 224 17.96 26.82 4.08
N VAL A 225 18.62 25.71 4.21
CA VAL A 225 18.73 24.73 3.12
C VAL A 225 17.34 24.14 3.03
N ASP A 226 16.75 24.11 1.84
CA ASP A 226 15.46 23.46 1.55
C ASP A 226 15.43 22.08 2.23
N LYS A 227 14.98 22.02 3.50
CA LYS A 227 14.82 20.75 4.21
C LYS A 227 13.68 20.01 3.54
N GLU A 228 13.93 18.77 3.19
CA GLU A 228 12.87 17.91 2.63
C GLU A 228 11.80 17.70 3.69
N PRO A 229 10.50 17.91 3.34
CA PRO A 229 9.44 17.60 4.26
C PRO A 229 9.44 16.09 4.57
N THR A 230 9.39 15.76 5.85
CA THR A 230 9.16 14.39 6.29
C THR A 230 7.67 14.09 6.20
N TYR A 231 7.32 12.90 5.77
CA TYR A 231 5.93 12.48 5.61
C TYR A 231 5.65 11.21 6.40
N ARG A 232 4.42 11.12 6.92
CA ARG A 232 3.85 9.92 7.54
C ARG A 232 2.53 9.57 6.90
N TYR A 233 2.22 8.28 6.81
CA TYR A 233 0.95 7.85 6.25
C TYR A 233 -0.18 8.01 7.26
N ASN A 234 -1.20 8.77 6.88
CA ASN A 234 -2.42 8.97 7.65
C ASN A 234 -3.50 8.01 7.15
N PHE A 235 -3.76 6.94 7.91
CA PHE A 235 -4.76 5.93 7.56
C PHE A 235 -6.19 6.48 7.52
N THR A 236 -6.50 7.50 8.32
CA THR A 236 -7.84 8.10 8.36
C THR A 236 -8.14 8.87 7.08
N GLN A 237 -7.13 9.56 6.55
CA GLN A 237 -7.27 10.39 5.35
C GLN A 237 -6.77 9.69 4.09
N SER A 238 -6.20 8.49 4.23
CA SER A 238 -5.60 7.72 3.13
C SER A 238 -4.61 8.54 2.29
N LYS A 239 -3.76 9.32 2.97
CA LYS A 239 -2.74 10.18 2.32
C LYS A 239 -1.48 10.29 3.16
N MET A 240 -0.41 10.80 2.54
CA MET A 240 0.82 11.18 3.24
C MET A 240 0.68 12.59 3.79
N ASP A 241 0.74 12.75 5.11
CA ASP A 241 0.75 14.05 5.76
C ASP A 241 2.18 14.52 6.04
N SER A 242 2.41 15.82 5.90
CA SER A 242 3.66 16.46 6.30
C SER A 242 3.84 16.35 7.83
N PHE A 243 5.05 16.07 8.25
CA PHE A 243 5.38 15.83 9.64
C PHE A 243 6.66 16.60 10.04
N PRO A 244 6.66 17.39 11.12
CA PRO A 244 7.81 18.17 11.57
C PRO A 244 8.85 17.23 12.25
N PHE A 245 9.86 16.81 11.53
CA PHE A 245 10.81 15.82 12.02
C PHE A 245 12.27 16.21 11.75
N LEU A 246 13.13 15.96 12.72
CA LEU A 246 14.59 16.10 12.64
C LEU A 246 15.30 14.78 12.94
N GLY A 247 15.35 13.88 12.06
CA GLY A 247 15.72 12.48 12.24
C GLY A 247 17.14 12.07 12.64
N THR A 248 17.99 12.90 13.27
CA THR A 248 19.36 12.47 13.62
C THR A 248 19.80 12.96 15.00
N SER A 249 20.75 12.26 15.66
CA SER A 249 21.33 12.63 16.94
C SER A 249 22.04 14.00 16.92
N ALA A 250 22.54 14.43 15.77
CA ALA A 250 23.10 15.77 15.58
C ALA A 250 22.02 16.87 15.66
N ALA A 251 20.77 16.52 15.41
CA ALA A 251 19.62 17.40 15.49
C ALA A 251 19.06 17.59 16.90
N GLU A 252 19.55 16.86 17.91
CA GLU A 252 19.05 16.98 19.29
C GLU A 252 19.18 18.40 19.84
N ALA A 253 20.29 19.06 19.57
CA ALA A 253 20.51 20.45 20.00
C ALA A 253 19.70 21.48 19.18
N GLU A 254 19.17 21.10 18.02
CA GLU A 254 18.39 21.94 17.12
C GLU A 254 16.87 21.68 17.22
N ALA A 255 16.48 20.56 17.83
CA ALA A 255 15.07 20.21 18.03
C ALA A 255 14.49 20.99 19.21
N GLU A 256 13.43 21.75 18.98
CA GLU A 256 12.81 22.56 20.04
C GLU A 256 11.96 21.72 20.98
N TYR A 257 11.40 20.58 20.50
CA TYR A 257 10.48 19.75 21.28
C TYR A 257 10.91 18.29 21.33
N LEU A 258 10.57 17.66 22.47
CA LEU A 258 10.66 16.22 22.69
C LEU A 258 9.26 15.63 22.71
N LEU A 259 9.03 14.56 21.99
CA LEU A 259 7.78 13.80 21.97
C LEU A 259 8.05 12.33 22.30
N GLN A 260 7.34 11.82 23.31
CA GLN A 260 7.23 10.39 23.58
C GLN A 260 5.74 10.00 23.47
N PHE A 261 5.47 8.90 22.80
CA PHE A 261 4.15 8.34 22.71
C PHE A 261 4.24 6.82 22.66
N GLY A 262 3.44 6.16 23.46
CA GLY A 262 3.41 4.70 23.47
C GLY A 262 2.22 4.13 24.21
N PHE A 263 2.08 2.84 24.11
CA PHE A 263 1.12 2.08 24.90
C PHE A 263 1.60 0.66 25.13
N ARG A 264 1.15 0.09 26.22
CA ARG A 264 1.45 -1.28 26.63
C ARG A 264 0.19 -2.07 26.83
N MET A 265 0.27 -3.36 26.56
CA MET A 265 -0.79 -4.34 26.78
C MET A 265 -0.41 -5.24 27.95
N ILE A 266 -1.32 -5.37 28.89
CA ILE A 266 -1.10 -6.03 30.17
C ILE A 266 -2.09 -7.18 30.30
N ASP A 267 -1.59 -8.41 30.40
CA ASP A 267 -2.38 -9.62 30.61
C ASP A 267 -3.00 -9.58 32.04
N GLN A 268 -4.31 -9.58 32.09
CA GLN A 268 -5.08 -9.49 33.36
C GLN A 268 -5.23 -10.82 34.10
N ALA A 269 -4.77 -11.93 33.51
CA ALA A 269 -4.76 -13.23 34.21
C ALA A 269 -3.72 -13.31 35.35
N PHE A 270 -2.86 -12.30 35.49
CA PHE A 270 -1.80 -12.26 36.51
C PHE A 270 -2.02 -11.09 37.47
N VAL A 271 -1.59 -11.28 38.74
CA VAL A 271 -1.59 -10.22 39.77
C VAL A 271 -0.17 -10.13 40.35
N PRO A 272 0.55 -9.01 40.20
CA PRO A 272 0.21 -7.86 39.35
C PRO A 272 0.14 -8.25 37.88
N GLY A 273 -0.55 -7.44 37.05
CA GLY A 273 -0.67 -7.64 35.60
C GLY A 273 0.70 -7.75 34.94
N ARG A 274 0.80 -8.59 33.90
CA ARG A 274 2.05 -8.85 33.18
C ARG A 274 2.05 -8.15 31.82
N ILE A 275 3.04 -7.29 31.56
CA ILE A 275 3.21 -6.68 30.23
C ILE A 275 3.54 -7.77 29.22
N ILE A 276 2.74 -7.86 28.17
CA ILE A 276 2.87 -8.85 27.10
C ILE A 276 3.33 -8.24 25.78
N TRP A 277 3.03 -6.95 25.59
CA TRP A 277 3.42 -6.20 24.40
C TRP A 277 3.50 -4.71 24.74
N GLU A 278 4.49 -4.03 24.22
CA GLU A 278 4.68 -2.60 24.38
C GLU A 278 5.27 -2.02 23.10
N CYS A 279 4.78 -0.87 22.67
CA CYS A 279 5.37 -0.12 21.57
C CYS A 279 5.45 1.35 21.94
N GLU A 280 6.62 1.94 21.74
CA GLU A 280 6.89 3.36 22.02
C GLU A 280 7.60 4.03 20.85
N ALA A 281 7.36 5.32 20.68
CA ALA A 281 8.10 6.21 19.80
C ALA A 281 8.67 7.36 20.62
N ASN A 282 9.90 7.75 20.29
CA ASN A 282 10.56 8.93 20.82
C ASN A 282 11.03 9.76 19.65
N GLU A 283 10.51 10.98 19.50
CA GLU A 283 10.85 11.86 18.40
C GLU A 283 11.34 13.24 18.86
N LEU A 284 12.22 13.80 18.06
CA LEU A 284 12.73 15.16 18.17
C LEU A 284 12.03 16.00 17.09
N LEU A 285 11.38 17.09 17.48
CA LEU A 285 10.58 17.90 16.58
C LEU A 285 11.08 19.34 16.50
N GLU A 286 11.09 19.91 15.31
CA GLU A 286 11.40 21.35 15.09
C GLU A 286 10.25 22.22 15.58
N ASP A 287 9.03 21.79 15.27
CA ASP A 287 7.82 22.54 15.57
C ASP A 287 6.94 21.80 16.57
N SER A 288 6.09 22.56 17.26
CA SER A 288 5.06 22.00 18.12
C SER A 288 4.09 21.13 17.32
N TYR A 289 3.76 19.96 17.86
CA TYR A 289 2.84 19.02 17.24
C TYR A 289 1.81 18.52 18.27
N ARG A 290 0.55 18.39 17.86
CA ARG A 290 -0.50 17.95 18.76
C ARG A 290 -0.42 16.44 18.97
N LEU A 291 -0.40 15.99 20.22
CA LEU A 291 -0.34 14.57 20.56
C LEU A 291 -1.52 13.76 20.01
N GLU A 292 -2.73 14.35 19.93
CA GLU A 292 -3.88 13.67 19.33
C GLU A 292 -3.67 13.41 17.83
N GLU A 293 -3.03 14.33 17.12
CA GLU A 293 -2.71 14.16 15.70
C GLU A 293 -1.58 13.14 15.52
N TYR A 294 -0.60 13.18 16.42
CA TYR A 294 0.47 12.19 16.45
C TYR A 294 -0.10 10.78 16.64
N ALA A 295 -0.95 10.58 17.63
CA ALA A 295 -1.57 9.30 17.91
C ALA A 295 -2.41 8.80 16.73
N ARG A 296 -3.17 9.68 16.09
CA ARG A 296 -4.00 9.33 14.92
C ARG A 296 -3.18 8.79 13.75
N ILE A 297 -1.99 9.33 13.55
CA ILE A 297 -1.08 8.89 12.48
C ILE A 297 -0.30 7.64 12.90
N HIS A 298 0.22 7.59 14.13
CA HIS A 298 1.22 6.61 14.52
C HIS A 298 0.64 5.37 15.22
N ALA A 299 -0.47 5.46 15.96
CA ALA A 299 -1.06 4.29 16.60
C ALA A 299 -1.44 3.19 15.59
N PRO A 300 -2.04 3.48 14.43
CA PRO A 300 -2.26 2.45 13.41
C PRO A 300 -0.97 1.81 12.90
N LEU A 301 0.09 2.59 12.70
CA LEU A 301 1.39 2.08 12.25
C LEU A 301 2.05 1.19 13.32
N MET A 302 1.98 1.59 14.60
CA MET A 302 2.46 0.78 15.72
C MET A 302 1.70 -0.55 15.80
N LEU A 303 0.37 -0.52 15.68
CA LEU A 303 -0.48 -1.70 15.76
C LEU A 303 -0.39 -2.61 14.52
N MET A 304 0.17 -2.15 13.40
CA MET A 304 0.52 -3.06 12.29
C MET A 304 1.47 -4.17 12.73
N GLN A 305 2.31 -3.93 13.74
CA GLN A 305 3.21 -4.92 14.31
C GLN A 305 2.58 -5.78 15.42
N TYR A 306 1.32 -5.59 15.74
CA TYR A 306 0.61 -6.43 16.69
C TYR A 306 -0.29 -7.43 15.96
N PRO A 307 -0.24 -8.71 16.24
CA PRO A 307 0.63 -9.43 17.21
C PRO A 307 1.99 -9.85 16.64
N TYR A 308 2.20 -9.76 15.33
CA TYR A 308 3.42 -10.21 14.67
C TYR A 308 4.43 -9.07 14.56
N VAL A 309 5.48 -9.15 15.38
CA VAL A 309 6.58 -8.17 15.37
C VAL A 309 7.68 -8.63 14.42
N LYS A 310 7.83 -7.93 13.29
CA LYS A 310 8.90 -8.19 12.31
C LYS A 310 10.20 -7.49 12.70
N TYR A 311 10.10 -6.25 13.17
CA TYR A 311 11.24 -5.44 13.57
C TYR A 311 11.01 -4.79 14.93
N GLY A 312 12.00 -4.93 15.82
CA GLY A 312 11.90 -4.39 17.18
C GLY A 312 12.22 -2.90 17.31
N ARG A 313 12.94 -2.29 16.34
CA ARG A 313 13.34 -0.87 16.39
C ARG A 313 13.48 -0.26 15.01
N ASN A 314 13.27 1.06 14.92
CA ASN A 314 13.46 1.86 13.70
C ASN A 314 12.73 1.25 12.50
N VAL A 315 11.44 1.10 12.66
CA VAL A 315 10.60 0.39 11.69
C VAL A 315 10.48 1.20 10.42
N GLN A 316 10.80 0.57 9.30
CA GLN A 316 10.60 1.16 7.99
C GLN A 316 9.26 0.74 7.42
N TYR A 317 8.54 1.74 6.90
CA TYR A 317 7.27 1.54 6.20
C TYR A 317 7.40 2.00 4.75
N LYS A 318 7.00 1.11 3.84
CA LYS A 318 6.84 1.43 2.43
C LYS A 318 5.36 1.62 2.14
N VAL A 319 4.98 2.82 1.77
CA VAL A 319 3.61 3.14 1.33
C VAL A 319 3.60 3.23 -0.18
N SER A 320 2.76 2.43 -0.81
CA SER A 320 2.48 2.51 -2.24
C SER A 320 1.03 2.93 -2.43
N GLN A 321 0.81 4.01 -3.16
CA GLN A 321 -0.51 4.55 -3.46
C GLN A 321 -0.74 4.57 -4.97
N LYS A 322 -1.93 4.14 -5.39
CA LYS A 322 -2.39 4.24 -6.77
C LYS A 322 -3.84 4.69 -6.77
N THR A 323 -4.15 5.67 -7.60
CA THR A 323 -5.54 6.04 -7.88
C THR A 323 -5.71 6.09 -9.38
N TYR A 324 -6.63 5.32 -9.90
CA TYR A 324 -6.88 5.23 -11.34
C TYR A 324 -8.32 4.84 -11.64
N ASN A 325 -8.74 5.11 -12.86
CA ASN A 325 -10.01 4.61 -13.38
C ASN A 325 -9.86 3.18 -13.88
N TYR A 326 -10.67 2.30 -13.34
CA TYR A 326 -10.66 0.87 -13.62
C TYR A 326 -11.81 0.47 -14.50
N THR A 327 -11.52 -0.16 -15.62
CA THR A 327 -12.50 -0.81 -16.50
C THR A 327 -12.42 -2.34 -16.42
N GLY A 328 -11.29 -2.89 -15.99
CA GLY A 328 -11.01 -4.32 -15.89
C GLY A 328 -10.43 -4.94 -17.14
N ILE A 329 -9.82 -4.12 -18.02
CA ILE A 329 -9.18 -4.58 -19.25
C ILE A 329 -7.70 -4.84 -18.99
N SER A 330 -7.19 -5.95 -19.52
CA SER A 330 -5.76 -6.21 -19.69
C SER A 330 -5.40 -6.13 -21.15
N TYR A 331 -4.31 -5.44 -21.46
CA TYR A 331 -3.87 -5.18 -22.83
C TYR A 331 -2.61 -5.99 -23.14
N ASP A 332 -2.37 -6.27 -24.42
CA ASP A 332 -1.10 -6.84 -24.86
C ASP A 332 0.00 -5.75 -24.83
N ILE A 333 1.14 -6.04 -24.21
CA ILE A 333 2.22 -5.04 -23.99
C ILE A 333 2.86 -4.56 -25.31
N ASP A 334 2.92 -5.44 -26.31
CA ASP A 334 3.48 -5.12 -27.62
C ASP A 334 2.44 -4.46 -28.54
N ARG A 335 1.16 -4.71 -28.27
CA ARG A 335 0.01 -4.29 -29.09
C ARG A 335 -1.13 -3.87 -28.19
N LEU A 336 -1.09 -2.66 -27.66
CA LEU A 336 -2.07 -2.17 -26.69
C LEU A 336 -3.53 -2.17 -27.23
N GLU A 337 -3.72 -2.26 -28.54
CA GLU A 337 -5.04 -2.43 -29.13
C GLU A 337 -5.65 -3.81 -28.88
N LEU A 338 -4.84 -4.82 -28.55
CA LEU A 338 -5.33 -6.19 -28.34
C LEU A 338 -5.71 -6.42 -26.87
N ILE A 339 -6.97 -6.70 -26.60
CA ILE A 339 -7.45 -7.11 -25.29
C ILE A 339 -7.02 -8.57 -25.02
N THR A 340 -6.18 -8.75 -24.01
CA THR A 340 -5.71 -10.09 -23.59
C THR A 340 -6.65 -10.75 -22.59
N ASP A 341 -7.26 -9.94 -21.71
CA ASP A 341 -8.21 -10.41 -20.71
C ASP A 341 -9.20 -9.30 -20.31
N VAL A 342 -10.35 -9.70 -19.77
CA VAL A 342 -11.37 -8.80 -19.20
C VAL A 342 -11.83 -9.41 -17.88
N ASP A 343 -11.64 -8.68 -16.79
CA ASP A 343 -12.01 -9.14 -15.46
C ASP A 343 -13.51 -9.38 -15.36
N ARG A 344 -13.91 -10.51 -14.78
CA ARG A 344 -15.33 -10.81 -14.52
C ARG A 344 -15.91 -9.75 -13.58
N ASN A 345 -17.16 -9.37 -13.83
CA ASN A 345 -17.87 -8.34 -13.05
C ASN A 345 -17.26 -6.92 -13.13
N SER A 346 -16.34 -6.68 -14.06
CA SER A 346 -15.79 -5.36 -14.34
C SER A 346 -16.72 -4.53 -15.22
N PRO A 347 -16.56 -3.19 -15.27
CA PRO A 347 -17.29 -2.32 -16.19
C PRO A 347 -17.16 -2.74 -17.67
N ALA A 348 -15.98 -3.14 -18.10
CA ALA A 348 -15.74 -3.61 -19.46
C ALA A 348 -16.47 -4.92 -19.76
N TYR A 349 -16.46 -5.86 -18.79
CA TYR A 349 -17.21 -7.12 -18.94
C TYR A 349 -18.71 -6.87 -19.06
N ALA A 350 -19.24 -5.99 -18.20
CA ALA A 350 -20.66 -5.62 -18.19
C ALA A 350 -21.10 -4.92 -19.50
N SER A 351 -20.21 -4.10 -20.08
CA SER A 351 -20.49 -3.43 -21.37
C SER A 351 -20.44 -4.35 -22.57
N GLY A 352 -19.86 -5.55 -22.46
CA GLY A 352 -19.79 -6.54 -23.52
C GLY A 352 -18.42 -6.72 -24.17
N LEU A 353 -17.37 -6.03 -23.70
CA LEU A 353 -15.99 -6.28 -24.14
C LEU A 353 -15.54 -7.69 -23.75
N ARG A 354 -14.70 -8.29 -24.58
CA ARG A 354 -14.23 -9.68 -24.41
C ARG A 354 -12.75 -9.80 -24.75
N PRO A 355 -12.06 -10.80 -24.21
CA PRO A 355 -10.71 -11.15 -24.65
C PRO A 355 -10.64 -11.40 -26.17
N ARG A 356 -9.59 -10.97 -26.81
CA ARG A 356 -9.33 -10.98 -28.25
C ARG A 356 -10.05 -9.91 -29.06
N ASP A 357 -10.82 -9.02 -28.45
CA ASP A 357 -11.25 -7.81 -29.12
C ASP A 357 -10.04 -6.97 -29.49
N VAL A 358 -10.09 -6.34 -30.66
CA VAL A 358 -9.04 -5.41 -31.11
C VAL A 358 -9.63 -4.01 -31.08
N ILE A 359 -9.09 -3.14 -30.23
CA ILE A 359 -9.52 -1.76 -30.09
C ILE A 359 -8.99 -0.95 -31.28
N GLU A 360 -9.89 -0.30 -32.02
CA GLU A 360 -9.52 0.64 -33.08
C GLU A 360 -9.33 2.05 -32.48
N LYS A 361 -10.22 2.44 -31.54
CA LYS A 361 -10.15 3.73 -30.85
C LYS A 361 -10.69 3.66 -29.42
N ILE A 362 -10.20 4.56 -28.58
CA ILE A 362 -10.79 4.91 -27.30
C ILE A 362 -11.02 6.43 -27.30
N ASN A 363 -12.28 6.87 -27.13
CA ASN A 363 -12.65 8.30 -27.16
C ASN A 363 -12.02 9.03 -28.37
N ASP A 364 -12.26 8.51 -29.56
CA ASP A 364 -11.71 9.02 -30.85
C ASP A 364 -10.18 8.93 -31.04
N ASN A 365 -9.43 8.54 -30.01
CA ASN A 365 -8.00 8.35 -30.11
C ASN A 365 -7.68 6.93 -30.63
N LYS A 366 -6.92 6.85 -31.69
CA LYS A 366 -6.51 5.57 -32.29
C LYS A 366 -5.64 4.76 -31.37
N MET A 367 -5.79 3.43 -31.43
CA MET A 367 -4.97 2.45 -30.72
C MET A 367 -4.21 1.62 -31.75
N ASN A 368 -2.93 1.89 -31.94
CA ASN A 368 -2.05 1.15 -32.85
C ASN A 368 -0.58 1.27 -32.45
N TYR A 369 -0.30 1.10 -31.16
CA TYR A 369 1.03 1.29 -30.59
C TYR A 369 1.29 0.31 -29.42
N SER A 370 2.55 0.13 -29.12
CA SER A 370 3.03 -0.67 -27.99
C SER A 370 3.07 0.15 -26.70
N ALA A 371 3.28 -0.55 -25.55
CA ALA A 371 3.53 0.12 -24.27
C ALA A 371 4.82 0.98 -24.31
N GLU A 372 5.83 0.60 -25.11
CA GLU A 372 7.05 1.39 -25.29
C GLU A 372 6.76 2.71 -26.00
N GLU A 373 6.01 2.68 -27.11
CA GLU A 373 5.59 3.87 -27.84
C GLU A 373 4.69 4.76 -27.00
N PHE A 374 3.78 4.16 -26.22
CA PHE A 374 2.96 4.90 -25.24
C PHE A 374 3.83 5.60 -24.19
N THR A 375 4.89 4.92 -23.67
CA THR A 375 5.87 5.52 -22.76
C THR A 375 6.56 6.73 -23.38
N ALA A 376 6.97 6.64 -24.62
CA ALA A 376 7.59 7.76 -25.33
C ALA A 376 6.61 8.94 -25.49
N GLY A 377 5.35 8.66 -25.84
CA GLY A 377 4.29 9.65 -25.91
C GLY A 377 4.04 10.33 -24.56
N TYR A 378 4.03 9.56 -23.49
CA TYR A 378 3.89 10.09 -22.13
C TYR A 378 5.06 10.99 -21.72
N LYS A 379 6.31 10.60 -21.99
CA LYS A 379 7.49 11.43 -21.72
C LYS A 379 7.42 12.75 -22.49
N ASN A 380 6.96 12.72 -23.74
CA ASN A 380 6.74 13.91 -24.54
C ASN A 380 5.65 14.82 -23.94
N PHE A 381 4.53 14.25 -23.50
CA PHE A 381 3.48 14.98 -22.80
C PHE A 381 4.03 15.65 -21.52
N ILE A 382 4.74 14.91 -20.66
CA ILE A 382 5.36 15.46 -19.45
C ILE A 382 6.31 16.61 -19.78
N SER A 383 7.17 16.45 -20.80
CA SER A 383 8.10 17.49 -21.23
C SER A 383 7.36 18.78 -21.65
N LYS A 384 6.30 18.66 -22.43
CA LYS A 384 5.48 19.80 -22.89
C LYS A 384 4.76 20.52 -21.76
N THR A 385 4.39 19.79 -20.71
CA THR A 385 3.60 20.30 -19.59
C THR A 385 4.41 20.73 -18.37
N MET A 386 5.73 20.50 -18.36
CA MET A 386 6.60 20.90 -17.24
C MET A 386 6.49 22.39 -16.88
N LYS A 387 6.29 23.25 -17.85
CA LYS A 387 6.09 24.69 -17.64
C LYS A 387 4.82 25.06 -16.89
N TYR A 388 3.89 24.11 -16.75
CA TYR A 388 2.63 24.26 -16.03
C TYR A 388 2.69 23.72 -14.60
N ARG A 389 3.86 23.23 -14.14
CA ARG A 389 4.06 22.79 -12.77
C ARG A 389 4.13 23.98 -11.82
N ASP A 390 3.52 23.84 -10.64
CA ASP A 390 3.58 24.84 -9.60
C ASP A 390 4.94 24.79 -8.88
N PRO A 391 5.77 25.84 -9.00
CA PRO A 391 7.07 25.87 -8.33
C PRO A 391 7.00 25.84 -6.80
N LYS A 392 5.86 26.22 -6.20
CA LYS A 392 5.65 26.19 -4.76
C LYS A 392 5.55 24.78 -4.21
N THR A 393 5.22 23.81 -5.06
CA THR A 393 5.14 22.40 -4.71
C THR A 393 6.43 21.64 -5.02
N ARG A 394 7.54 22.35 -5.20
CA ARG A 394 8.84 21.76 -5.48
C ARG A 394 9.34 20.95 -4.29
N PHE A 395 9.88 19.78 -4.57
CA PHE A 395 10.48 18.90 -3.57
C PHE A 395 11.76 18.28 -4.10
N THR A 396 12.59 17.76 -3.21
CA THR A 396 13.77 16.97 -3.56
C THR A 396 13.44 15.49 -3.35
N ASP A 397 13.68 14.64 -4.32
CA ASP A 397 13.44 13.20 -4.19
C ASP A 397 14.57 12.49 -3.39
N ALA A 398 14.39 11.22 -3.09
CA ALA A 398 15.35 10.42 -2.32
C ALA A 398 16.76 10.34 -2.97
N ASN A 399 16.88 10.70 -4.25
CA ASN A 399 18.15 10.75 -4.98
C ASN A 399 18.73 12.17 -5.07
N GLY A 400 18.11 13.16 -4.41
CA GLY A 400 18.56 14.54 -4.39
C GLY A 400 18.13 15.39 -5.59
N PHE A 401 17.26 14.89 -6.48
CA PHE A 401 16.76 15.65 -7.61
C PHE A 401 15.60 16.55 -7.23
N LYS A 402 15.69 17.82 -7.57
CA LYS A 402 14.61 18.79 -7.40
C LYS A 402 13.48 18.52 -8.40
N ARG A 403 12.26 18.34 -7.92
CA ARG A 403 11.06 18.06 -8.72
C ARG A 403 9.91 18.98 -8.33
N CYS A 404 8.99 19.23 -9.25
CA CYS A 404 7.70 19.83 -8.93
C CYS A 404 6.67 18.73 -8.78
N MET A 405 5.92 18.76 -7.68
CA MET A 405 4.96 17.73 -7.31
C MET A 405 3.67 17.83 -8.13
N PHE A 406 3.11 19.03 -8.19
CA PHE A 406 1.81 19.30 -8.80
C PHE A 406 1.88 20.18 -10.04
N TRP A 407 0.88 20.10 -10.90
CA TRP A 407 0.60 21.15 -11.85
C TRP A 407 -0.11 22.32 -11.15
N ASP A 408 0.12 23.52 -11.64
CA ASP A 408 -0.65 24.69 -11.24
C ASP A 408 -2.13 24.49 -11.61
N THR A 409 -3.01 24.58 -10.63
CA THR A 409 -4.45 24.38 -10.80
C THR A 409 -5.06 25.31 -11.83
N PHE A 410 -4.53 26.55 -11.96
CA PHE A 410 -4.95 27.51 -12.97
C PHE A 410 -4.52 27.16 -14.40
N LYS A 411 -3.65 26.17 -14.55
CA LYS A 411 -3.12 25.71 -15.85
C LYS A 411 -3.66 24.35 -16.27
N TYR A 412 -4.56 23.78 -15.53
CA TYR A 412 -5.07 22.45 -15.80
C TYR A 412 -5.74 22.31 -17.17
N SER A 413 -6.45 23.34 -17.66
CA SER A 413 -7.04 23.30 -19.00
C SER A 413 -5.98 23.08 -20.07
N GLN A 414 -4.83 23.79 -19.98
CA GLN A 414 -3.73 23.66 -20.92
C GLN A 414 -3.04 22.27 -20.80
N VAL A 415 -3.03 21.69 -19.60
CA VAL A 415 -2.54 20.33 -19.38
C VAL A 415 -3.48 19.30 -20.02
N ALA A 416 -4.79 19.47 -19.86
CA ALA A 416 -5.80 18.63 -20.48
C ALA A 416 -5.74 18.68 -22.02
N ASP A 417 -5.62 19.90 -22.59
CA ASP A 417 -5.45 20.08 -24.04
C ASP A 417 -4.18 19.39 -24.57
N ALA A 418 -3.08 19.53 -23.81
CA ALA A 418 -1.82 18.85 -24.17
C ALA A 418 -1.96 17.32 -24.11
N LEU A 419 -2.74 16.78 -23.17
CA LEU A 419 -3.03 15.37 -23.07
C LEU A 419 -3.84 14.87 -24.26
N GLN A 420 -4.94 15.55 -24.57
CA GLN A 420 -5.80 15.19 -25.70
C GLN A 420 -5.08 15.29 -27.05
N SER A 421 -4.20 16.29 -27.19
CA SER A 421 -3.39 16.46 -28.41
C SER A 421 -2.22 15.48 -28.52
N SER A 422 -1.94 14.72 -27.50
CA SER A 422 -0.85 13.73 -27.47
C SER A 422 -1.38 12.38 -27.94
N GLY A 423 -1.54 12.19 -29.24
CA GLY A 423 -2.12 11.05 -29.92
C GLY A 423 -2.27 9.73 -29.14
N ASN A 424 -1.16 9.02 -28.95
CA ASN A 424 -1.15 7.74 -28.23
C ASN A 424 -1.46 7.85 -26.73
N VAL A 425 -1.15 8.97 -26.07
CA VAL A 425 -1.47 9.17 -24.63
C VAL A 425 -2.96 9.45 -24.45
N GLY A 426 -3.59 10.16 -25.37
CA GLY A 426 -5.00 10.50 -25.33
C GLY A 426 -5.91 9.27 -25.23
N ALA A 427 -5.57 8.15 -25.84
CA ALA A 427 -6.35 6.92 -25.78
C ALA A 427 -6.50 6.40 -24.35
N PHE A 428 -5.50 6.56 -23.51
CA PHE A 428 -5.52 6.13 -22.10
C PHE A 428 -5.82 7.26 -21.11
N SER A 429 -6.28 8.42 -21.58
CA SER A 429 -6.59 9.57 -20.70
C SER A 429 -7.59 9.22 -19.59
N TYR A 430 -8.47 8.24 -19.81
CA TYR A 430 -9.44 7.78 -18.81
C TYR A 430 -8.80 7.10 -17.60
N LEU A 431 -7.58 6.56 -17.73
CA LEU A 431 -6.87 5.92 -16.61
C LEU A 431 -6.50 6.91 -15.51
N TYR A 432 -6.43 8.20 -15.85
CA TYR A 432 -5.98 9.21 -14.95
C TYR A 432 -7.17 9.94 -14.33
N TYR A 433 -7.26 9.88 -13.01
CA TYR A 433 -8.23 10.67 -12.27
C TYR A 433 -7.83 12.15 -12.32
N TYR A 434 -8.30 12.82 -13.33
CA TYR A 434 -7.99 14.21 -13.58
C TYR A 434 -9.21 15.06 -13.24
N ALA A 435 -9.67 14.97 -11.99
CA ALA A 435 -10.72 15.85 -11.52
C ALA A 435 -10.13 17.28 -11.38
N PRO A 436 -10.80 18.30 -11.84
CA PRO A 436 -12.12 18.41 -12.45
C PRO A 436 -12.12 18.35 -13.99
N TYR A 437 -11.00 18.03 -14.64
CA TYR A 437 -10.78 18.28 -16.07
C TYR A 437 -11.14 17.12 -16.99
N VAL A 438 -11.19 15.89 -16.48
CA VAL A 438 -11.58 14.75 -17.31
C VAL A 438 -13.10 14.63 -17.41
N ASN A 439 -13.83 14.99 -16.42
CA ASN A 439 -15.26 15.32 -16.40
C ASN A 439 -15.74 15.62 -14.98
N PRO A 440 -15.98 16.88 -14.62
CA PRO A 440 -16.44 17.26 -13.29
C PRO A 440 -17.80 16.67 -12.90
N ALA A 441 -18.61 16.24 -13.86
CA ALA A 441 -19.90 15.64 -13.61
C ALA A 441 -19.83 14.14 -13.28
N GLY A 442 -18.62 13.55 -13.20
CA GLY A 442 -18.44 12.14 -12.86
C GLY A 442 -18.88 11.13 -13.91
N ASN A 443 -19.22 11.57 -15.11
CA ASN A 443 -19.63 10.72 -16.20
C ASN A 443 -18.44 10.40 -17.11
N ASN A 444 -17.47 9.64 -16.57
CA ASN A 444 -16.26 9.23 -17.27
C ASN A 444 -16.54 8.06 -18.24
N ALA A 445 -17.63 8.14 -19.01
CA ALA A 445 -17.92 7.14 -20.03
C ALA A 445 -16.82 7.18 -21.11
N CYS A 446 -16.24 6.02 -21.39
CA CYS A 446 -15.27 5.84 -22.46
C CYS A 446 -15.94 5.07 -23.59
N THR A 447 -15.82 5.57 -24.81
CA THR A 447 -16.30 4.89 -26.02
C THR A 447 -15.17 4.05 -26.60
N PHE A 448 -15.38 2.75 -26.68
CA PHE A 448 -14.46 1.79 -27.28
C PHE A 448 -14.96 1.34 -28.64
N GLU A 449 -14.34 1.77 -29.70
CA GLU A 449 -14.56 1.20 -31.04
C GLU A 449 -13.67 -0.04 -31.18
N VAL A 450 -14.27 -1.20 -31.34
CA VAL A 450 -13.53 -2.48 -31.36
C VAL A 450 -13.91 -3.32 -32.58
N LYS A 451 -12.96 -4.18 -32.97
CA LYS A 451 -13.14 -5.19 -33.99
C LYS A 451 -13.13 -6.59 -33.36
N ARG A 452 -14.20 -7.34 -33.53
CA ARG A 452 -14.34 -8.76 -33.14
C ARG A 452 -14.49 -9.62 -34.36
N GLY A 453 -13.43 -10.26 -34.80
CA GLY A 453 -13.37 -10.95 -36.08
C GLY A 453 -13.55 -9.97 -37.27
N LYS A 454 -14.64 -10.06 -38.04
CA LYS A 454 -14.96 -9.14 -39.14
C LYS A 454 -15.87 -7.99 -38.73
N ASN A 455 -16.46 -8.05 -37.54
CA ASN A 455 -17.50 -7.11 -37.10
C ASN A 455 -16.85 -5.93 -36.34
N LYS A 456 -17.30 -4.71 -36.69
CA LYS A 456 -17.00 -3.49 -35.92
C LYS A 456 -18.13 -3.26 -34.94
N MET A 457 -17.77 -2.94 -33.72
CA MET A 457 -18.72 -2.73 -32.63
C MET A 457 -18.26 -1.53 -31.80
N GLU A 458 -19.20 -0.88 -31.14
CA GLU A 458 -18.95 0.22 -30.21
C GLU A 458 -19.50 -0.16 -28.84
N TYR A 459 -18.71 0.08 -27.80
CA TYR A 459 -19.08 -0.16 -26.42
C TYR A 459 -18.83 1.07 -25.57
N ILE A 460 -19.81 1.44 -24.77
CA ILE A 460 -19.66 2.49 -23.77
C ILE A 460 -19.32 1.86 -22.43
N VAL A 461 -18.14 2.11 -21.94
CA VAL A 461 -17.64 1.62 -20.65
C VAL A 461 -17.60 2.77 -19.67
N ARG A 462 -18.12 2.57 -18.46
CA ARG A 462 -18.05 3.54 -17.36
C ARG A 462 -17.06 3.08 -16.31
N PRO A 463 -15.83 3.60 -16.30
CA PRO A 463 -14.82 3.24 -15.32
C PRO A 463 -15.28 3.49 -13.89
N THR A 464 -14.79 2.71 -12.96
CA THR A 464 -14.89 2.96 -11.52
C THR A 464 -13.56 3.40 -10.97
N ILE A 465 -13.56 4.31 -9.99
CA ILE A 465 -12.31 4.77 -9.36
C ILE A 465 -11.82 3.71 -8.39
N ARG A 466 -10.59 3.23 -8.58
CA ARG A 466 -9.87 2.41 -7.60
C ARG A 466 -8.82 3.26 -6.90
N ARG A 467 -8.79 3.12 -5.58
CA ARG A 467 -7.73 3.67 -4.72
C ARG A 467 -7.06 2.50 -4.03
N GLU A 468 -5.85 2.21 -4.45
CA GLU A 468 -5.05 1.14 -3.89
C GLU A 468 -3.98 1.76 -3.00
N VAL A 469 -4.00 1.38 -1.74
CA VAL A 469 -2.96 1.77 -0.78
C VAL A 469 -2.44 0.51 -0.12
N THR A 470 -1.16 0.28 -0.27
CA THR A 470 -0.46 -0.78 0.45
C THR A 470 0.57 -0.17 1.37
N VAL A 471 0.61 -0.66 2.62
CA VAL A 471 1.64 -0.29 3.59
C VAL A 471 2.37 -1.57 3.97
N GLU A 472 3.64 -1.61 3.68
CA GLU A 472 4.51 -2.77 3.97
C GLU A 472 5.53 -2.38 5.04
N ILE A 473 5.79 -3.29 5.99
CA ILE A 473 6.88 -3.16 6.95
C ILE A 473 8.12 -3.78 6.29
N LYS A 474 9.19 -3.00 6.12
CA LYS A 474 10.44 -3.41 5.48
C LYS A 474 11.51 -3.82 6.48
#